data_2132171641033026d4058976a1db88de
#
_entry.id   2132171641033026d4058976a1db88de
#
_cell.length_a   1.000
_cell.length_b   1.000
_cell.length_c   1.000
_cell.angle_alpha   90.00
_cell.angle_beta   90.00
_cell.angle_gamma   90.00
#
_symmetry.space_group_name_H-M   'P 1'
#
loop_
_entity.id
_entity.type
_entity.pdbx_description
1 polymer ?
#
loop_
_entity_poly.entity_id
_entity_poly.type
_entity_poly.pdbx_seq_one_letter_code
_entity_poly.pdbx_strand_id
1 'polypeptide(L)'
;MALPTAPVTLSVQQLAELNKKLSTLRHDINGDLALVVAAAELIKLNPELVPRMSTTLLEQPTKIRQRMDNFSREFEQLLGISRP
;
A
#
# COMPACT_ATOMS: atom_id res chain seq x y z
N MET A 1 -15.75 -11.85 -2.34
CA MET A 1 -16.05 -10.43 -2.59
C MET A 1 -17.33 -10.31 -3.40
N ALA A 2 -18.29 -9.54 -2.93
CA ALA A 2 -19.55 -9.31 -3.65
C ALA A 2 -19.43 -8.04 -4.50
N LEU A 3 -19.61 -8.19 -5.80
CA LEU A 3 -19.60 -7.06 -6.74
C LEU A 3 -20.97 -6.38 -6.77
N PRO A 4 -21.03 -5.08 -7.12
CA PRO A 4 -22.32 -4.42 -7.34
C PRO A 4 -23.11 -5.13 -8.42
N THR A 5 -24.44 -5.22 -8.24
CA THR A 5 -25.35 -5.82 -9.22
C THR A 5 -25.96 -4.79 -10.18
N ALA A 6 -25.71 -3.51 -9.93
CA ALA A 6 -26.17 -2.40 -10.76
C ALA A 6 -24.97 -1.49 -11.12
N PRO A 7 -25.10 -0.68 -12.18
CA PRO A 7 -24.05 0.28 -12.52
C PRO A 7 -23.74 1.21 -11.34
N VAL A 8 -22.48 1.49 -11.15
CA VAL A 8 -22.01 2.41 -10.10
C VAL A 8 -21.69 3.75 -10.76
N THR A 9 -22.25 4.83 -10.19
CA THR A 9 -22.01 6.20 -10.66
C THR A 9 -21.11 6.91 -9.66
N LEU A 10 -20.03 7.48 -10.15
CA LEU A 10 -19.12 8.29 -9.35
C LEU A 10 -19.13 9.73 -9.89
N SER A 11 -19.14 10.70 -8.97
CA SER A 11 -18.96 12.09 -9.33
C SER A 11 -17.51 12.35 -9.75
N VAL A 12 -17.28 13.46 -10.45
CA VAL A 12 -15.93 13.91 -10.80
C VAL A 12 -15.08 14.08 -9.55
N GLN A 13 -15.68 14.62 -8.48
CA GLN A 13 -14.99 14.82 -7.21
C GLN A 13 -14.60 13.48 -6.55
N GLN A 14 -15.48 12.49 -6.58
CA GLN A 14 -15.21 11.16 -6.06
C GLN A 14 -14.07 10.47 -6.84
N LEU A 15 -14.07 10.61 -8.16
CA LEU A 15 -13.00 10.10 -9.01
C LEU A 15 -11.66 10.78 -8.69
N ALA A 16 -11.68 12.10 -8.50
CA ALA A 16 -10.47 12.85 -8.15
C ALA A 16 -9.91 12.40 -6.81
N GLU A 17 -10.76 12.20 -5.81
CA GLU A 17 -10.34 11.70 -4.49
C GLU A 17 -9.76 10.28 -4.58
N LEU A 18 -10.41 9.40 -5.33
CA LEU A 18 -9.93 8.04 -5.54
C LEU A 18 -8.57 8.03 -6.20
N ASN A 19 -8.39 8.84 -7.24
CA ASN A 19 -7.11 8.97 -7.92
C ASN A 19 -6.01 9.50 -7.00
N LYS A 20 -6.35 10.47 -6.15
CA LYS A 20 -5.42 11.02 -5.16
C LYS A 20 -4.99 9.95 -4.16
N LYS A 21 -5.93 9.16 -3.65
CA LYS A 21 -5.65 8.06 -2.72
C LYS A 21 -4.77 6.99 -3.36
N LEU A 22 -5.01 6.67 -4.63
CA LEU A 22 -4.18 5.73 -5.38
C LEU A 22 -2.76 6.26 -5.57
N SER A 23 -2.62 7.55 -5.88
CA SER A 23 -1.31 8.19 -6.02
C SER A 23 -0.54 8.19 -4.70
N THR A 24 -1.22 8.48 -3.59
CA THR A 24 -0.62 8.43 -2.25
C THR A 24 -0.18 7.02 -1.90
N LEU A 25 -1.02 6.01 -2.18
CA LEU A 25 -0.69 4.61 -1.96
C LEU A 25 0.58 4.23 -2.71
N ARG A 26 0.66 4.59 -3.99
CA ARG A 26 1.82 4.31 -4.83
C ARG A 26 3.08 4.97 -4.28
N HIS A 27 2.98 6.23 -3.88
CA HIS A 27 4.09 6.98 -3.30
C HIS A 27 4.58 6.33 -1.99
N ASP A 28 3.65 5.97 -1.12
CA ASP A 28 3.97 5.37 0.18
C ASP A 28 4.60 3.98 0.02
N ILE A 29 4.06 3.16 -0.87
CA ILE A 29 4.63 1.82 -1.15
C ILE A 29 6.03 1.95 -1.76
N ASN A 30 6.22 2.89 -2.68
CA ASN A 30 7.54 3.13 -3.26
C ASN A 30 8.55 3.57 -2.19
N GLY A 31 8.12 4.36 -1.20
CA GLY A 31 8.94 4.72 -0.06
C GLY A 31 9.31 3.51 0.79
N ASP A 32 8.36 2.63 1.07
CA ASP A 32 8.60 1.40 1.82
C ASP A 32 9.58 0.48 1.08
N LEU A 33 9.42 0.35 -0.24
CA LEU A 33 10.33 -0.45 -1.08
C LEU A 33 11.74 0.15 -1.14
N ALA A 34 11.85 1.47 -1.18
CA ALA A 34 13.15 2.15 -1.13
C ALA A 34 13.90 1.84 0.16
N LEU A 35 13.19 1.74 1.29
CA LEU A 35 13.79 1.34 2.56
C LEU A 35 14.29 -0.11 2.53
N VAL A 36 13.57 -1.00 1.88
CA VAL A 36 14.01 -2.40 1.70
C VAL A 36 15.32 -2.43 0.90
N VAL A 37 15.37 -1.71 -0.20
CA VAL A 37 16.57 -1.65 -1.05
C VAL A 37 17.74 -1.06 -0.27
N ALA A 38 17.52 0.06 0.43
CA ALA A 38 18.56 0.70 1.22
C ALA A 38 19.10 -0.23 2.31
N ALA A 39 18.22 -0.94 3.02
CA ALA A 39 18.62 -1.90 4.04
C ALA A 39 19.46 -3.04 3.46
N ALA A 40 19.04 -3.57 2.31
CA ALA A 40 19.78 -4.63 1.62
C ALA A 40 21.17 -4.16 1.17
N GLU A 41 21.27 -2.94 0.64
CA GLU A 41 22.55 -2.36 0.24
C GLU A 41 23.48 -2.14 1.43
N LEU A 42 22.95 -1.66 2.55
CA LEU A 42 23.75 -1.47 3.77
C LEU A 42 24.29 -2.80 4.30
N ILE A 43 23.48 -3.86 4.29
CA ILE A 43 23.93 -5.20 4.67
C ILE A 43 25.06 -5.68 3.76
N LYS A 44 24.93 -5.42 2.47
CA LYS A 44 25.95 -5.81 1.49
C LYS A 44 27.28 -5.10 1.73
N LEU A 45 27.23 -3.81 2.11
CA LEU A 45 28.41 -3.02 2.40
C LEU A 45 29.01 -3.35 3.76
N ASN A 46 28.19 -3.64 4.75
CA ASN A 46 28.61 -3.96 6.11
C ASN A 46 27.73 -5.05 6.70
N PRO A 47 28.14 -6.32 6.60
CA PRO A 47 27.36 -7.45 7.13
C PRO A 47 27.06 -7.37 8.63
N GLU A 48 27.79 -6.59 9.40
CA GLU A 48 27.53 -6.39 10.83
C GLU A 48 26.19 -5.68 11.07
N LEU A 49 25.62 -5.01 10.04
CA LEU A 49 24.34 -4.35 10.14
C LEU A 49 23.14 -5.30 9.99
N VAL A 50 23.37 -6.60 9.74
CA VAL A 50 22.29 -7.58 9.56
C VAL A 50 21.26 -7.54 10.68
N PRO A 51 21.62 -7.55 11.98
CA PRO A 51 20.61 -7.53 13.04
C PRO A 51 19.73 -6.29 13.02
N ARG A 52 20.29 -5.11 12.73
CA ARG A 52 19.53 -3.85 12.66
C ARG A 52 18.65 -3.80 11.42
N MET A 53 19.22 -4.12 10.27
CA MET A 53 18.53 -4.03 8.99
C MET A 53 17.48 -5.12 8.82
N SER A 54 17.63 -6.26 9.48
CA SER A 54 16.64 -7.33 9.46
C SER A 54 15.30 -6.85 10.03
N THR A 55 15.29 -6.03 11.07
CA THR A 55 14.08 -5.43 11.62
C THR A 55 13.37 -4.58 10.56
N THR A 56 14.12 -3.70 9.90
CA THR A 56 13.57 -2.87 8.82
C THR A 56 12.98 -3.74 7.70
N LEU A 57 13.71 -4.76 7.26
CA LEU A 57 13.27 -5.65 6.19
C LEU A 57 11.99 -6.42 6.57
N LEU A 58 11.84 -6.82 7.83
CA LEU A 58 10.66 -7.54 8.29
C LEU A 58 9.45 -6.63 8.49
N GLU A 59 9.65 -5.35 8.81
CA GLU A 59 8.59 -4.39 9.04
C GLU A 59 7.93 -3.91 7.75
N GLN A 60 8.69 -3.77 6.67
CA GLN A 60 8.18 -3.15 5.44
C GLN A 60 7.04 -3.94 4.78
N PRO A 61 7.10 -5.28 4.65
CA PRO A 61 5.99 -6.03 4.08
C PRO A 61 4.67 -5.83 4.84
N THR A 62 4.73 -5.74 6.16
CA THR A 62 3.55 -5.49 6.99
C THR A 62 2.96 -4.11 6.70
N LYS A 63 3.80 -3.08 6.61
CA LYS A 63 3.37 -1.71 6.27
C LYS A 63 2.73 -1.66 4.89
N ILE A 64 3.35 -2.29 3.90
CA ILE A 64 2.83 -2.34 2.53
C ILE A 64 1.46 -3.00 2.50
N ARG A 65 1.30 -4.12 3.19
CA ARG A 65 0.02 -4.83 3.28
C ARG A 65 -1.06 -3.98 3.92
N GLN A 66 -0.74 -3.28 5.01
CA GLN A 66 -1.68 -2.39 5.68
C GLN A 66 -2.13 -1.25 4.77
N ARG A 67 -1.20 -0.65 4.02
CA ARG A 67 -1.53 0.43 3.08
C ARG A 67 -2.46 -0.06 1.97
N MET A 68 -2.20 -1.25 1.44
CA MET A 68 -3.03 -1.87 0.41
C MET A 68 -4.42 -2.20 0.95
N ASP A 69 -4.50 -2.77 2.15
CA ASP A 69 -5.78 -3.11 2.79
C ASP A 69 -6.62 -1.86 3.06
N ASN A 70 -6.01 -0.78 3.54
CA ASN A 70 -6.69 0.47 3.78
C ASN A 70 -7.26 1.06 2.49
N PHE A 71 -6.47 1.07 1.42
CA PHE A 71 -6.95 1.52 0.12
C PHE A 71 -8.09 0.65 -0.40
N SER A 72 -7.96 -0.67 -0.30
CA SER A 72 -8.99 -1.61 -0.75
C SER A 72 -10.32 -1.38 -0.05
N ARG A 73 -10.30 -1.14 1.27
CA ARG A 73 -11.52 -0.84 2.05
C ARG A 73 -12.19 0.44 1.57
N GLU A 74 -11.42 1.50 1.39
CA GLU A 74 -11.95 2.78 0.90
C GLU A 74 -12.53 2.65 -0.49
N PHE A 75 -11.84 1.95 -1.37
CA PHE A 75 -12.28 1.65 -2.73
C PHE A 75 -13.60 0.86 -2.73
N GLU A 76 -13.66 -0.20 -1.91
CA GLU A 76 -14.84 -1.05 -1.81
C GLU A 76 -16.03 -0.29 -1.24
N GLN A 77 -15.82 0.56 -0.23
CA GLN A 77 -16.88 1.40 0.34
C GLN A 77 -17.44 2.36 -0.70
N LEU A 78 -16.57 2.97 -1.50
CA LEU A 78 -16.99 3.93 -2.52
C LEU A 78 -17.80 3.26 -3.62
N LEU A 79 -17.48 2.03 -3.98
CA LEU A 79 -18.14 1.27 -5.04
C LEU A 79 -19.27 0.37 -4.54
N GLY A 80 -19.51 0.31 -3.24
CA GLY A 80 -20.53 -0.58 -2.67
C GLY A 80 -20.17 -2.05 -2.78
N ILE A 81 -18.88 -2.39 -2.82
CA ILE A 81 -18.41 -3.77 -2.86
C ILE A 81 -18.33 -4.30 -1.44
N SER A 82 -18.88 -5.50 -1.21
CA SER A 82 -18.82 -6.15 0.09
C SER A 82 -17.81 -7.29 0.07
N ARG A 83 -17.02 -7.41 1.14
CA ARG A 83 -16.17 -8.57 1.36
C ARG A 83 -16.96 -9.67 2.05
N PRO A 84 -16.74 -10.93 1.69
CA PRO A 84 -17.35 -12.06 2.40
C PRO A 84 -16.84 -12.16 3.83
#